data_d1d0aa3aea6d9e5b3cf22097dd6fefe4
#
_entry.id   d1d0aa3aea6d9e5b3cf22097dd6fefe4
#
_cell.length_a   1.000
_cell.length_b   1.000
_cell.length_c   1.000
_cell.angle_alpha   90.00
_cell.angle_beta   90.00
_cell.angle_gamma   90.00
#
_symmetry.space_group_name_H-M   'P 1'
#
loop_
_entity.id
_entity.type
_entity.pdbx_description
1 polymer ?
#
loop_
_entity_poly.entity_id
_entity_poly.type
_entity_poly.pdbx_seq_one_letter_code
_entity_poly.pdbx_strand_id
1 'polypeptide(L)'
;MKPFIRILMVDDHKLVLQGIRTLLEEEFQIIGEIHDGKEVLNKAQELRPDVVLLDISLKSITGFVIAEELKKRLSHIKIVFVTMHTEPTFVMKAFKIGASAYVLKHNAASELVDAINSVVKNGHYLSGKIPENVRDAVMSYIEGIPCQELQGKLTKRQKDVLRLLARGLTGKQIGKQLNISHSTVAFHTTNIIQALGLRRRAELAKYAIEQHLLEEVS
;
A
#
# COMPACT_ATOMS: atom_id res chain seq x y z
N MET A 1 26.19 -23.07 3.37
CA MET A 1 25.71 -21.82 3.98
C MET A 1 24.59 -21.26 3.12
N LYS A 2 23.43 -20.92 3.65
CA LYS A 2 22.44 -20.17 2.89
C LYS A 2 23.02 -18.79 2.56
N PRO A 3 22.93 -18.31 1.30
CA PRO A 3 23.39 -16.97 0.98
C PRO A 3 22.61 -15.95 1.81
N PHE A 4 23.32 -14.97 2.38
CA PHE A 4 22.66 -13.87 3.09
C PHE A 4 21.84 -13.06 2.09
N ILE A 5 20.61 -12.71 2.48
CA ILE A 5 19.73 -11.80 1.73
C ILE A 5 20.40 -10.42 1.68
N ARG A 6 20.59 -9.88 0.49
CA ARG A 6 21.28 -8.62 0.23
C ARG A 6 20.28 -7.47 0.19
N ILE A 7 20.42 -6.52 1.12
CA ILE A 7 19.48 -5.43 1.30
C ILE A 7 20.14 -4.09 0.94
N LEU A 8 19.47 -3.31 0.09
CA LEU A 8 19.76 -1.92 -0.17
C LEU A 8 18.74 -1.06 0.54
N MET A 9 19.16 -0.09 1.35
CA MET A 9 18.28 0.79 2.11
C MET A 9 18.26 2.20 1.49
N VAL A 10 17.07 2.78 1.37
CA VAL A 10 16.86 4.08 0.73
C VAL A 10 15.94 4.95 1.58
N ASP A 11 16.51 5.95 2.22
CA ASP A 11 15.79 6.95 3.03
C ASP A 11 16.67 8.20 3.15
N ASP A 12 16.11 9.41 3.05
CA ASP A 12 16.86 10.65 3.20
C ASP A 12 17.10 11.04 4.68
N HIS A 13 16.54 10.28 5.62
CA HIS A 13 16.72 10.44 7.06
C HIS A 13 17.77 9.47 7.60
N LYS A 14 18.99 9.96 7.81
CA LYS A 14 20.13 9.14 8.30
C LYS A 14 19.85 8.36 9.58
N LEU A 15 19.16 8.98 10.55
CA LEU A 15 18.82 8.32 11.82
C LEU A 15 17.88 7.12 11.62
N VAL A 16 16.97 7.20 10.64
CA VAL A 16 16.08 6.09 10.30
C VAL A 16 16.90 4.93 9.74
N LEU A 17 17.81 5.20 8.80
CA LEU A 17 18.68 4.17 8.22
C LEU A 17 19.57 3.51 9.28
N GLN A 18 20.13 4.29 10.20
CA GLN A 18 20.92 3.73 11.31
C GLN A 18 20.09 2.80 12.19
N GLY A 19 18.87 3.21 12.56
CA GLY A 19 17.96 2.37 13.34
C GLY A 19 17.57 1.09 12.61
N ILE A 20 17.25 1.17 11.32
CA ILE A 20 16.92 0.01 10.48
C ILE A 20 18.15 -0.92 10.33
N ARG A 21 19.34 -0.37 10.12
CA ARG A 21 20.58 -1.16 10.05
C ARG A 21 20.76 -2.02 11.30
N THR A 22 20.69 -1.40 12.48
CA THR A 22 20.85 -2.12 13.75
C THR A 22 19.84 -3.25 13.93
N LEU A 23 18.62 -3.10 13.40
CA LEU A 23 17.59 -4.15 13.43
C LEU A 23 17.89 -5.32 12.49
N LEU A 24 18.59 -5.08 11.39
CA LEU A 24 18.71 -6.04 10.30
C LEU A 24 20.07 -6.70 10.16
N GLU A 25 21.16 -6.07 10.65
CA GLU A 25 22.54 -6.51 10.39
C GLU A 25 22.90 -7.87 11.00
N GLU A 26 22.14 -8.35 11.98
CA GLU A 26 22.33 -9.68 12.56
C GLU A 26 21.82 -10.82 11.64
N GLU A 27 20.77 -10.54 10.84
CA GLU A 27 20.12 -11.57 10.02
C GLU A 27 20.36 -11.40 8.52
N PHE A 28 20.67 -10.18 8.07
CA PHE A 28 20.74 -9.81 6.65
C PHE A 28 22.04 -9.07 6.31
N GLN A 29 22.44 -9.12 5.05
CA GLN A 29 23.57 -8.37 4.55
C GLN A 29 23.12 -6.99 4.02
N ILE A 30 23.42 -5.93 4.74
CA ILE A 30 23.20 -4.56 4.27
C ILE A 30 24.34 -4.19 3.30
N ILE A 31 24.03 -4.10 2.01
CA ILE A 31 25.02 -3.87 0.95
C ILE A 31 25.15 -2.39 0.56
N GLY A 32 24.26 -1.52 1.02
CA GLY A 32 24.35 -0.08 0.79
C GLY A 32 23.22 0.70 1.46
N GLU A 33 23.50 2.00 1.63
CA GLU A 33 22.56 3.00 2.10
C GLU A 33 22.55 4.16 1.11
N ILE A 34 21.39 4.63 0.71
CA ILE A 34 21.23 5.72 -0.26
C ILE A 34 20.35 6.80 0.36
N HIS A 35 20.83 8.03 0.27
CA HIS A 35 20.14 9.21 0.81
C HIS A 35 19.53 10.10 -0.29
N ASP A 36 19.90 9.91 -1.54
CA ASP A 36 19.32 10.61 -2.69
C ASP A 36 18.68 9.60 -3.65
N GLY A 37 17.38 9.74 -3.86
CA GLY A 37 16.60 8.87 -4.73
C GLY A 37 17.12 8.78 -6.18
N LYS A 38 17.86 9.78 -6.65
CA LYS A 38 18.44 9.81 -8.01
C LYS A 38 19.53 8.75 -8.21
N GLU A 39 20.20 8.34 -7.14
CA GLU A 39 21.30 7.37 -7.20
C GLU A 39 20.80 5.91 -7.17
N VAL A 40 19.54 5.69 -6.78
CA VAL A 40 19.02 4.35 -6.46
C VAL A 40 19.12 3.38 -7.62
N LEU A 41 18.74 3.80 -8.83
CA LEU A 41 18.75 2.92 -10.00
C LEU A 41 20.17 2.44 -10.35
N ASN A 42 21.14 3.35 -10.37
CA ASN A 42 22.52 3.03 -10.69
C ASN A 42 23.12 2.11 -9.62
N LYS A 43 22.89 2.43 -8.35
CA LYS A 43 23.37 1.62 -7.23
C LYS A 43 22.71 0.24 -7.17
N ALA A 44 21.42 0.14 -7.45
CA ALA A 44 20.72 -1.14 -7.51
C ALA A 44 21.26 -2.03 -8.65
N GLN A 45 21.61 -1.45 -9.82
CA GLN A 45 22.25 -2.19 -10.92
C GLN A 45 23.67 -2.68 -10.56
N GLU A 46 24.45 -1.83 -9.90
CA GLU A 46 25.81 -2.13 -9.46
C GLU A 46 25.81 -3.20 -8.35
N LEU A 47 25.03 -2.98 -7.30
CA LEU A 47 25.04 -3.78 -6.07
C LEU A 47 24.18 -5.04 -6.15
N ARG A 48 23.23 -5.11 -7.10
CA ARG A 48 22.31 -6.26 -7.30
C ARG A 48 21.70 -6.75 -5.98
N PRO A 49 20.88 -5.93 -5.30
CA PRO A 49 20.19 -6.33 -4.08
C PRO A 49 19.09 -7.34 -4.36
N ASP A 50 18.79 -8.20 -3.38
CA ASP A 50 17.61 -9.05 -3.39
C ASP A 50 16.36 -8.26 -2.97
N VAL A 51 16.56 -7.35 -1.99
CA VAL A 51 15.51 -6.52 -1.40
C VAL A 51 15.95 -5.06 -1.40
N VAL A 52 15.05 -4.15 -1.78
CA VAL A 52 15.20 -2.70 -1.60
C VAL A 52 14.18 -2.23 -0.57
N LEU A 53 14.67 -1.70 0.56
CA LEU A 53 13.86 -0.97 1.52
C LEU A 53 13.78 0.48 1.04
N LEU A 54 12.58 0.99 0.81
CA LEU A 54 12.38 2.26 0.12
C LEU A 54 11.37 3.14 0.85
N ASP A 55 11.79 4.34 1.25
CA ASP A 55 10.81 5.33 1.69
C ASP A 55 10.08 5.96 0.49
N ILE A 56 8.82 6.33 0.72
CA ILE A 56 8.00 7.03 -0.28
C ILE A 56 8.39 8.51 -0.35
N SER A 57 8.70 9.12 0.80
CA SER A 57 8.92 10.56 0.94
C SER A 57 10.40 10.93 0.88
N LEU A 58 10.99 10.88 -0.32
CA LEU A 58 12.35 11.34 -0.56
C LEU A 58 12.36 12.75 -1.14
N LYS A 59 13.40 13.54 -0.82
CA LYS A 59 13.49 14.97 -1.21
C LYS A 59 13.53 15.21 -2.71
N SER A 60 14.24 14.39 -3.46
CA SER A 60 14.54 14.63 -4.87
C SER A 60 13.54 13.99 -5.84
N ILE A 61 12.99 12.83 -5.48
CA ILE A 61 12.09 12.03 -6.30
C ILE A 61 11.29 11.10 -5.39
N THR A 62 10.02 10.88 -5.67
CA THR A 62 9.20 10.01 -4.81
C THR A 62 9.60 8.54 -4.93
N GLY A 63 9.54 7.78 -3.82
CA GLY A 63 9.82 6.35 -3.82
C GLY A 63 8.96 5.55 -4.80
N PHE A 64 7.76 6.04 -5.13
CA PHE A 64 6.92 5.40 -6.15
C PHE A 64 7.55 5.42 -7.55
N VAL A 65 8.10 6.55 -7.97
CA VAL A 65 8.77 6.67 -9.28
C VAL A 65 10.00 5.76 -9.32
N ILE A 66 10.76 5.72 -8.23
CA ILE A 66 11.92 4.82 -8.10
C ILE A 66 11.48 3.36 -8.21
N ALA A 67 10.42 2.98 -7.50
CA ALA A 67 9.88 1.63 -7.51
C ALA A 67 9.40 1.20 -8.91
N GLU A 68 8.70 2.08 -9.64
CA GLU A 68 8.29 1.84 -11.02
C GLU A 68 9.49 1.57 -11.93
N GLU A 69 10.54 2.38 -11.83
CA GLU A 69 11.75 2.21 -12.65
C GLU A 69 12.55 0.97 -12.25
N LEU A 70 12.66 0.66 -10.95
CA LEU A 70 13.26 -0.59 -10.48
C LEU A 70 12.54 -1.81 -11.05
N LYS A 71 11.20 -1.84 -10.99
CA LYS A 71 10.41 -2.96 -11.52
C LYS A 71 10.53 -3.12 -13.04
N LYS A 72 10.64 -2.04 -13.78
CA LYS A 72 10.88 -2.08 -15.24
C LYS A 72 12.24 -2.66 -15.61
N ARG A 73 13.30 -2.26 -14.89
CA ARG A 73 14.68 -2.61 -15.24
C ARG A 73 15.22 -3.83 -14.51
N LEU A 74 14.76 -4.07 -13.27
CA LEU A 74 15.26 -5.08 -12.35
C LEU A 74 14.07 -5.80 -11.69
N SER A 75 13.23 -6.47 -12.49
CA SER A 75 11.95 -7.05 -12.08
C SER A 75 12.06 -8.07 -10.94
N HIS A 76 13.23 -8.70 -10.77
CA HIS A 76 13.50 -9.69 -9.73
C HIS A 76 13.61 -9.09 -8.32
N ILE A 77 13.95 -7.79 -8.21
CA ILE A 77 14.15 -7.13 -6.91
C ILE A 77 12.82 -7.05 -6.16
N LYS A 78 12.84 -7.46 -4.89
CA LYS A 78 11.72 -7.29 -3.98
C LYS A 78 11.73 -5.87 -3.42
N ILE A 79 10.62 -5.16 -3.55
CA ILE A 79 10.48 -3.79 -3.01
C ILE A 79 9.64 -3.84 -1.74
N VAL A 80 10.20 -3.37 -0.65
CA VAL A 80 9.57 -3.20 0.66
C VAL A 80 9.48 -1.71 0.93
N PHE A 81 8.29 -1.14 0.89
CA PHE A 81 8.11 0.24 1.33
C PHE A 81 8.17 0.34 2.85
N VAL A 82 8.98 1.27 3.35
CA VAL A 82 9.10 1.60 4.78
C VAL A 82 8.80 3.08 4.94
N THR A 83 7.60 3.43 5.43
CA THR A 83 7.10 4.80 5.33
C THR A 83 6.21 5.21 6.50
N MET A 84 5.99 6.52 6.66
CA MET A 84 5.03 7.07 7.63
C MET A 84 3.59 7.14 7.09
N HIS A 85 3.38 6.95 5.79
CA HIS A 85 2.06 7.07 5.17
C HIS A 85 1.15 5.88 5.52
N THR A 86 -0.05 6.19 6.00
CA THR A 86 -1.07 5.20 6.38
C THR A 86 -2.29 5.22 5.44
N GLU A 87 -2.31 6.17 4.49
CA GLU A 87 -3.44 6.38 3.60
C GLU A 87 -3.65 5.20 2.64
N PRO A 88 -4.87 4.70 2.51
CA PRO A 88 -5.21 3.58 1.64
C PRO A 88 -4.73 3.73 0.19
N THR A 89 -4.73 4.97 -0.31
CA THR A 89 -4.30 5.30 -1.67
C THR A 89 -2.82 5.02 -1.90
N PHE A 90 -1.96 5.29 -0.90
CA PHE A 90 -0.54 4.99 -0.95
C PHE A 90 -0.27 3.49 -0.90
N VAL A 91 -0.96 2.79 -0.01
CA VAL A 91 -0.86 1.33 0.13
C VAL A 91 -1.23 0.65 -1.19
N MET A 92 -2.40 0.95 -1.74
CA MET A 92 -2.84 0.38 -3.02
C MET A 92 -1.91 0.74 -4.18
N LYS A 93 -1.41 1.99 -4.24
CA LYS A 93 -0.44 2.39 -5.27
C LYS A 93 0.84 1.57 -5.18
N ALA A 94 1.36 1.33 -3.97
CA ALA A 94 2.56 0.52 -3.77
C ALA A 94 2.41 -0.88 -4.39
N PHE A 95 1.31 -1.59 -4.08
CA PHE A 95 1.10 -2.93 -4.61
C PHE A 95 0.78 -2.95 -6.11
N LYS A 96 0.10 -1.94 -6.65
CA LYS A 96 -0.10 -1.79 -8.11
C LYS A 96 1.20 -1.60 -8.88
N ILE A 97 2.21 -0.98 -8.28
CA ILE A 97 3.56 -0.86 -8.84
C ILE A 97 4.32 -2.20 -8.76
N GLY A 98 3.87 -3.13 -7.94
CA GLY A 98 4.52 -4.43 -7.74
C GLY A 98 5.41 -4.48 -6.50
N ALA A 99 5.11 -3.66 -5.47
CA ALA A 99 5.74 -3.83 -4.17
C ALA A 99 5.43 -5.20 -3.57
N SER A 100 6.39 -5.74 -2.84
CA SER A 100 6.23 -7.01 -2.14
C SER A 100 5.76 -6.81 -0.70
N ALA A 101 6.08 -5.66 -0.08
CA ALA A 101 5.62 -5.34 1.26
C ALA A 101 5.42 -3.84 1.48
N TYR A 102 4.61 -3.54 2.51
CA TYR A 102 4.37 -2.19 2.99
C TYR A 102 4.42 -2.18 4.52
N VAL A 103 5.46 -1.57 5.07
CA VAL A 103 5.74 -1.49 6.51
C VAL A 103 5.67 -0.04 6.97
N LEU A 104 5.02 0.20 8.08
CA LEU A 104 4.98 1.53 8.68
C LEU A 104 6.24 1.77 9.53
N LYS A 105 6.90 2.93 9.37
CA LYS A 105 8.16 3.25 10.08
C LYS A 105 8.06 3.08 11.59
N HIS A 106 6.93 3.44 12.19
CA HIS A 106 6.72 3.29 13.63
C HIS A 106 6.53 1.83 14.09
N ASN A 107 6.33 0.89 13.17
CA ASN A 107 6.25 -0.54 13.45
C ASN A 107 7.50 -1.30 12.94
N ALA A 108 8.45 -0.62 12.30
CA ALA A 108 9.59 -1.27 11.66
C ALA A 108 10.35 -2.20 12.62
N ALA A 109 10.53 -1.78 13.87
CA ALA A 109 11.24 -2.57 14.88
C ALA A 109 10.61 -3.95 15.15
N SER A 110 9.30 -4.08 15.04
CA SER A 110 8.58 -5.33 15.31
C SER A 110 8.18 -6.12 14.06
N GLU A 111 8.21 -5.48 12.87
CA GLU A 111 7.60 -6.06 11.68
C GLU A 111 8.59 -6.26 10.52
N LEU A 112 9.73 -5.54 10.49
CA LEU A 112 10.56 -5.46 9.29
C LEU A 112 11.27 -6.77 8.97
N VAL A 113 11.76 -7.49 9.97
CA VAL A 113 12.40 -8.81 9.81
C VAL A 113 11.41 -9.81 9.22
N ASP A 114 10.21 -9.89 9.79
CA ASP A 114 9.16 -10.77 9.30
C ASP A 114 8.69 -10.42 7.89
N ALA A 115 8.59 -9.10 7.60
CA ALA A 115 8.26 -8.62 6.27
C ALA A 115 9.29 -9.07 5.22
N ILE A 116 10.59 -8.90 5.50
CA ILE A 116 11.67 -9.32 4.61
C ILE A 116 11.66 -10.84 4.42
N ASN A 117 11.53 -11.61 5.50
CA ASN A 117 11.45 -13.06 5.45
C ASN A 117 10.25 -13.56 4.64
N SER A 118 9.11 -12.88 4.73
CA SER A 118 7.91 -13.19 3.92
C SER A 118 8.17 -12.95 2.44
N VAL A 119 8.67 -11.75 2.07
CA VAL A 119 8.83 -11.39 0.65
C VAL A 119 9.88 -12.21 -0.08
N VAL A 120 10.93 -12.65 0.62
CA VAL A 120 11.97 -13.53 0.05
C VAL A 120 11.40 -14.90 -0.29
N LYS A 121 10.42 -15.39 0.45
CA LYS A 121 9.67 -16.62 0.16
C LYS A 121 8.55 -16.42 -0.88
N ASN A 122 8.60 -15.31 -1.65
CA ASN A 122 7.57 -14.89 -2.61
C ASN A 122 6.20 -14.58 -1.98
N GLY A 123 6.14 -14.34 -0.67
CA GLY A 123 4.97 -13.83 0.01
C GLY A 123 4.82 -12.32 -0.13
N HIS A 124 3.77 -11.80 0.46
CA HIS A 124 3.52 -10.37 0.60
C HIS A 124 3.38 -10.03 2.09
N TYR A 125 3.65 -8.78 2.44
CA TYR A 125 3.51 -8.33 3.82
C TYR A 125 2.84 -6.95 3.90
N LEU A 126 1.91 -6.80 4.82
CA LEU A 126 1.24 -5.54 5.13
C LEU A 126 1.31 -5.29 6.63
N SER A 127 1.77 -4.11 7.01
CA SER A 127 1.87 -3.69 8.42
C SER A 127 0.54 -3.88 9.17
N GLY A 128 0.60 -4.42 10.39
CA GLY A 128 -0.57 -4.81 11.16
C GLY A 128 -1.56 -3.68 11.46
N LYS A 129 -1.10 -2.42 11.44
CA LYS A 129 -1.96 -1.23 11.63
C LYS A 129 -2.66 -0.73 10.38
N ILE A 130 -2.41 -1.32 9.20
CA ILE A 130 -3.19 -1.03 8.01
C ILE A 130 -4.62 -1.58 8.20
N PRO A 131 -5.66 -0.75 7.98
CA PRO A 131 -7.04 -1.17 8.16
C PRO A 131 -7.40 -2.43 7.35
N GLU A 132 -8.19 -3.31 7.95
CA GLU A 132 -8.56 -4.64 7.39
C GLU A 132 -9.14 -4.53 5.97
N ASN A 133 -10.05 -3.58 5.76
CA ASN A 133 -10.63 -3.34 4.44
C ASN A 133 -9.63 -2.92 3.35
N VAL A 134 -8.52 -2.30 3.73
CA VAL A 134 -7.42 -1.97 2.80
C VAL A 134 -6.58 -3.21 2.54
N ARG A 135 -6.34 -4.00 3.58
CA ARG A 135 -5.66 -5.29 3.50
C ARG A 135 -6.38 -6.23 2.55
N ASP A 136 -7.71 -6.39 2.72
CA ASP A 136 -8.55 -7.24 1.86
C ASP A 136 -8.49 -6.78 0.39
N ALA A 137 -8.54 -5.47 0.15
CA ALA A 137 -8.44 -4.92 -1.19
C ALA A 137 -7.07 -5.19 -1.84
N VAL A 138 -6.00 -5.11 -1.06
CA VAL A 138 -4.64 -5.43 -1.53
C VAL A 138 -4.51 -6.92 -1.83
N MET A 139 -4.98 -7.78 -0.92
CA MET A 139 -4.91 -9.24 -1.12
C MET A 139 -5.69 -9.68 -2.35
N SER A 140 -6.92 -9.18 -2.53
CA SER A 140 -7.71 -9.44 -3.74
C SER A 140 -7.00 -9.00 -5.01
N TYR A 141 -6.31 -7.85 -4.97
CA TYR A 141 -5.51 -7.38 -6.10
C TYR A 141 -4.32 -8.31 -6.41
N ILE A 142 -3.59 -8.76 -5.38
CA ILE A 142 -2.43 -9.65 -5.51
C ILE A 142 -2.83 -11.02 -6.07
N GLU A 143 -3.96 -11.57 -5.60
CA GLU A 143 -4.50 -12.86 -6.02
C GLU A 143 -5.08 -12.83 -7.44
N GLY A 144 -5.06 -11.66 -8.08
CA GLY A 144 -5.59 -11.49 -9.42
C GLY A 144 -7.11 -11.74 -9.48
N ILE A 145 -7.80 -11.64 -8.34
CA ILE A 145 -9.24 -11.75 -8.29
C ILE A 145 -9.77 -10.54 -9.06
N PRO A 146 -10.39 -10.73 -10.25
CA PRO A 146 -10.88 -9.62 -11.03
C PRO A 146 -11.85 -8.82 -10.16
N CYS A 147 -11.78 -7.50 -10.21
CA CYS A 147 -12.83 -6.64 -9.66
C CYS A 147 -14.23 -7.02 -10.20
N GLN A 148 -14.29 -7.81 -11.25
CA GLN A 148 -15.53 -8.36 -11.84
C GLN A 148 -16.22 -9.44 -10.99
N GLU A 149 -15.50 -10.21 -10.17
CA GLU A 149 -16.15 -11.11 -9.19
C GLU A 149 -16.67 -10.34 -7.97
N LEU A 150 -16.16 -9.12 -7.74
CA LEU A 150 -16.73 -8.15 -6.82
C LEU A 150 -17.80 -7.27 -7.48
N GLN A 151 -18.07 -7.43 -8.79
CA GLN A 151 -19.19 -6.75 -9.46
C GLN A 151 -20.50 -7.19 -8.80
N GLY A 152 -21.07 -6.26 -8.04
CA GLY A 152 -22.32 -6.47 -7.29
C GLY A 152 -22.18 -6.86 -5.82
N LYS A 153 -21.00 -7.21 -5.32
CA LYS A 153 -20.80 -7.52 -3.88
C LYS A 153 -19.94 -6.46 -3.20
N LEU A 154 -20.57 -5.37 -2.79
CA LEU A 154 -19.92 -4.38 -1.94
C LEU A 154 -19.66 -4.98 -0.54
N THR A 155 -18.48 -4.73 0.02
CA THR A 155 -18.20 -5.05 1.43
C THR A 155 -19.16 -4.29 2.35
N LYS A 156 -19.34 -4.75 3.58
CA LYS A 156 -20.17 -4.05 4.58
C LYS A 156 -19.79 -2.56 4.66
N ARG A 157 -18.50 -2.27 4.73
CA ARG A 157 -17.98 -0.90 4.83
C ARG A 157 -18.28 -0.05 3.58
N GLN A 158 -18.15 -0.65 2.39
CA GLN A 158 -18.49 0.01 1.13
C GLN A 158 -20.01 0.29 1.05
N LYS A 159 -20.85 -0.61 1.52
CA LYS A 159 -22.30 -0.39 1.61
C LYS A 159 -22.63 0.78 2.54
N ASP A 160 -21.95 0.88 3.71
CA ASP A 160 -22.15 2.00 4.63
C ASP A 160 -21.76 3.34 4.00
N VAL A 161 -20.61 3.39 3.32
CA VAL A 161 -20.15 4.59 2.60
C VAL A 161 -21.13 4.94 1.48
N LEU A 162 -21.58 3.96 0.69
CA LEU A 162 -22.54 4.16 -0.40
C LEU A 162 -23.87 4.71 0.10
N ARG A 163 -24.43 4.16 1.19
CA ARG A 163 -25.67 4.64 1.82
C ARG A 163 -25.56 6.12 2.23
N LEU A 164 -24.44 6.49 2.85
CA LEU A 164 -24.25 7.88 3.29
C LEU A 164 -24.01 8.84 2.11
N LEU A 165 -23.30 8.39 1.06
CA LEU A 165 -23.17 9.14 -0.18
C LEU A 165 -24.53 9.37 -0.86
N ALA A 166 -25.36 8.35 -0.89
CA ALA A 166 -26.70 8.43 -1.48
C ALA A 166 -27.66 9.36 -0.70
N ARG A 167 -27.43 9.51 0.61
CA ARG A 167 -28.10 10.51 1.46
C ARG A 167 -27.56 11.94 1.28
N GLY A 168 -26.60 12.15 0.38
CA GLY A 168 -26.04 13.46 0.07
C GLY A 168 -24.94 13.94 1.03
N LEU A 169 -24.43 13.10 1.92
CA LEU A 169 -23.36 13.48 2.85
C LEU A 169 -22.06 13.72 2.09
N THR A 170 -21.32 14.74 2.54
CA THR A 170 -19.95 15.01 2.07
C THR A 170 -18.96 13.99 2.62
N GLY A 171 -17.82 13.81 1.95
CA GLY A 171 -16.78 12.90 2.42
C GLY A 171 -16.27 13.21 3.84
N LYS A 172 -16.26 14.50 4.24
CA LYS A 172 -15.91 14.91 5.61
C LYS A 172 -16.97 14.46 6.64
N GLN A 173 -18.24 14.61 6.31
CA GLN A 173 -19.37 14.18 7.18
C GLN A 173 -19.38 12.65 7.32
N ILE A 174 -19.19 11.92 6.21
CA ILE A 174 -19.10 10.47 6.20
C ILE A 174 -17.89 10.00 7.06
N GLY A 175 -16.75 10.64 6.89
CA GLY A 175 -15.57 10.34 7.68
C GLY A 175 -15.81 10.48 9.19
N LYS A 176 -16.47 11.58 9.60
CA LYS A 176 -16.86 11.81 11.00
C LYS A 176 -17.84 10.75 11.50
N GLN A 177 -18.87 10.41 10.72
CA GLN A 177 -19.91 9.47 11.12
C GLN A 177 -19.39 8.03 11.21
N LEU A 178 -18.48 7.65 10.32
CA LEU A 178 -17.92 6.31 10.25
C LEU A 178 -16.57 6.17 10.99
N ASN A 179 -16.09 7.24 11.63
CA ASN A 179 -14.80 7.31 12.32
C ASN A 179 -13.62 6.88 11.44
N ILE A 180 -13.55 7.44 10.23
CA ILE A 180 -12.48 7.22 9.24
C ILE A 180 -12.05 8.55 8.62
N SER A 181 -10.82 8.58 8.05
CA SER A 181 -10.31 9.77 7.38
C SER A 181 -11.11 10.10 6.10
N HIS A 182 -11.08 11.37 5.68
CA HIS A 182 -11.64 11.78 4.39
C HIS A 182 -10.99 11.05 3.21
N SER A 183 -9.67 10.78 3.28
CA SER A 183 -8.95 10.00 2.27
C SER A 183 -9.44 8.55 2.20
N THR A 184 -9.76 7.94 3.34
CA THR A 184 -10.35 6.60 3.40
C THR A 184 -11.75 6.58 2.76
N VAL A 185 -12.56 7.62 2.98
CA VAL A 185 -13.87 7.74 2.30
C VAL A 185 -13.70 7.87 0.78
N ALA A 186 -12.72 8.68 0.33
CA ALA A 186 -12.43 8.83 -1.09
C ALA A 186 -11.97 7.49 -1.72
N PHE A 187 -11.12 6.74 -1.02
CA PHE A 187 -10.70 5.39 -1.41
C PHE A 187 -11.90 4.44 -1.57
N HIS A 188 -12.78 4.34 -0.57
CA HIS A 188 -13.99 3.52 -0.69
C HIS A 188 -14.89 3.97 -1.84
N THR A 189 -15.06 5.28 -2.03
CA THR A 189 -15.87 5.83 -3.14
C THR A 189 -15.32 5.38 -4.49
N THR A 190 -14.00 5.45 -4.70
CA THR A 190 -13.36 5.01 -5.94
C THR A 190 -13.56 3.51 -6.16
N ASN A 191 -13.36 2.70 -5.12
CA ASN A 191 -13.54 1.25 -5.21
C ASN A 191 -15.00 0.86 -5.46
N ILE A 192 -15.97 1.56 -4.88
CA ILE A 192 -17.40 1.36 -5.16
C ILE A 192 -17.71 1.65 -6.62
N ILE A 193 -17.22 2.77 -7.17
CA ILE A 193 -17.42 3.15 -8.56
C ILE A 193 -16.87 2.03 -9.49
N GLN A 194 -15.67 1.55 -9.20
CA GLN A 194 -15.04 0.46 -9.97
C GLN A 194 -15.82 -0.86 -9.84
N ALA A 195 -16.17 -1.26 -8.62
CA ALA A 195 -16.90 -2.51 -8.34
C ALA A 195 -18.28 -2.55 -9.00
N LEU A 196 -18.96 -1.39 -9.10
CA LEU A 196 -20.28 -1.28 -9.72
C LEU A 196 -20.23 -0.96 -11.22
N GLY A 197 -19.03 -0.81 -11.82
CA GLY A 197 -18.87 -0.46 -13.22
C GLY A 197 -19.37 0.93 -13.59
N LEU A 198 -19.48 1.83 -12.61
CA LEU A 198 -19.98 3.19 -12.79
C LEU A 198 -18.87 4.10 -13.33
N ARG A 199 -19.26 5.16 -14.06
CA ARG A 199 -18.31 6.11 -14.64
C ARG A 199 -18.10 7.35 -13.78
N ARG A 200 -19.10 7.74 -12.98
CA ARG A 200 -19.09 9.00 -12.22
C ARG A 200 -19.70 8.80 -10.83
N ARG A 201 -19.21 9.58 -9.88
CA ARG A 201 -19.74 9.62 -8.51
C ARG A 201 -21.24 9.94 -8.45
N ALA A 202 -21.74 10.76 -9.37
CA ALA A 202 -23.16 11.10 -9.42
C ALA A 202 -24.09 9.89 -9.66
N GLU A 203 -23.58 8.83 -10.27
CA GLU A 203 -24.33 7.59 -10.54
C GLU A 203 -24.51 6.72 -9.29
N LEU A 204 -23.71 6.95 -8.24
CA LEU A 204 -23.79 6.19 -6.98
C LEU A 204 -25.13 6.38 -6.27
N ALA A 205 -25.65 7.61 -6.24
CA ALA A 205 -26.94 7.91 -5.61
C ALA A 205 -28.08 7.19 -6.34
N LYS A 206 -28.09 7.25 -7.68
CA LYS A 206 -29.06 6.54 -8.51
C LYS A 206 -29.03 5.05 -8.27
N TYR A 207 -27.83 4.44 -8.30
CA TYR A 207 -27.64 3.03 -8.04
C TYR A 207 -28.14 2.62 -6.64
N ALA A 208 -27.83 3.41 -5.61
CA ALA A 208 -28.26 3.10 -4.24
C ALA A 208 -29.79 3.13 -4.07
N ILE A 209 -30.47 4.03 -4.78
CA ILE A 209 -31.95 4.11 -4.82
C ILE A 209 -32.51 2.89 -5.54
N GLU A 210 -32.00 2.56 -6.72
CA GLU A 210 -32.45 1.41 -7.52
C GLU A 210 -32.28 0.07 -6.81
N GLN A 211 -31.28 -0.05 -5.93
CA GLN A 211 -30.98 -1.26 -5.15
C GLN A 211 -31.63 -1.24 -3.74
N HIS A 212 -32.55 -0.30 -3.47
CA HIS A 212 -33.23 -0.17 -2.17
C HIS A 212 -32.29 -0.10 -0.95
N LEU A 213 -31.03 0.33 -1.14
CA LEU A 213 -30.03 0.39 -0.08
C LEU A 213 -30.29 1.49 0.97
N LEU A 214 -31.29 2.33 0.75
CA LEU A 214 -31.68 3.41 1.66
C LEU A 214 -32.70 2.98 2.73
N GLU A 215 -33.34 1.83 2.55
CA GLU A 215 -34.49 1.38 3.37
C GLU A 215 -34.12 0.48 4.56
N GLU A 216 -32.90 -0.02 4.64
CA GLU A 216 -32.46 -0.85 5.77
C GLU A 216 -31.88 -0.01 6.92
N VAL A 217 -32.73 0.62 7.73
CA VAL A 217 -32.44 0.98 9.12
C VAL A 217 -33.74 0.91 9.92
N SER A 218 -33.96 -0.21 10.52
CA SER A 218 -34.76 -0.33 11.75
C SER A 218 -33.84 -0.82 12.84
#